data_657aad42c6e41f6082fe74ac8b711ba7
#
_entry.id   657aad42c6e41f6082fe74ac8b711ba7
#
_cell.length_a   1.000
_cell.length_b   1.000
_cell.length_c   1.000
_cell.angle_alpha   90.00
_cell.angle_beta   90.00
_cell.angle_gamma   90.00
#
_symmetry.space_group_name_H-M   'P 1'
#
loop_
_entity.id
_entity.type
_entity.pdbx_description
1 polymer ?
#
loop_
_entity_poly.entity_id
_entity_poly.type
_entity_poly.pdbx_seq_one_letter_code
_entity_poly.pdbx_strand_id
1 'polypeptide(L)'
;MSMKLFKVSNNTLKEVGRTNFNLEKDIQSLIEKNLKAVFNLEFIATEFWVKLGAEKFRIDTLGYNQETKSFVIIEYKKVKDYSVVDQGYTYLSALINNKSDFVLKYNSKTRTIQDLKDFDWSQSRVIFISPTFSSYQKNSVNFRDVPFELWQIQKYEDGHISLEQHIANSDQSIDGFKQDNKPINRLKGEILVTSETDLTSKTTESALEAWELLKSHYLENADIELNVRKNYISFKKMNTAICYVSFQKTKLKIEILRGYETRANGRRNVLKISDPEKKCTEVVTTKSSGEKEILSRFAVGSIKDVEYAKFLIDQKLNAI
;
A
#
# COMPACT_ATOMS: atom_id res chain seq x y z
N MET A 1 13.04 11.07 16.66
CA MET A 1 14.34 10.34 16.62
C MET A 1 15.16 10.89 15.46
N SER A 2 16.48 11.07 15.62
CA SER A 2 17.36 11.46 14.51
C SER A 2 18.05 10.20 13.97
N MET A 3 17.72 9.76 12.77
CA MET A 3 18.41 8.66 12.12
C MET A 3 19.80 9.13 11.66
N LYS A 4 20.85 8.37 11.94
CA LYS A 4 22.20 8.58 11.41
C LYS A 4 22.54 7.46 10.44
N LEU A 5 23.09 7.82 9.27
CA LEU A 5 23.54 6.87 8.27
C LEU A 5 25.07 6.80 8.29
N PHE A 6 25.62 5.59 8.31
CA PHE A 6 27.05 5.37 8.26
C PHE A 6 27.43 4.45 7.11
N LYS A 7 28.50 4.79 6.44
CA LYS A 7 29.18 3.89 5.50
C LYS A 7 30.24 3.09 6.23
N VAL A 8 30.19 1.76 6.07
CA VAL A 8 31.23 0.87 6.63
C VAL A 8 32.36 0.71 5.61
N SER A 9 33.59 0.96 6.04
CA SER A 9 34.79 0.68 5.26
C SER A 9 35.90 0.22 6.20
N ASN A 10 36.50 -0.94 5.91
CA ASN A 10 37.57 -1.53 6.72
C ASN A 10 37.29 -1.51 8.24
N ASN A 11 36.11 -1.97 8.65
CA ASN A 11 35.65 -1.98 10.04
C ASN A 11 35.53 -0.59 10.72
N THR A 12 35.56 0.49 9.92
CA THR A 12 35.42 1.86 10.40
C THR A 12 34.11 2.45 9.91
N LEU A 13 33.41 3.18 10.78
CA LEU A 13 32.16 3.87 10.45
C LEU A 13 32.49 5.32 10.08
N LYS A 14 32.03 5.73 8.88
CA LYS A 14 32.05 7.12 8.45
C LYS A 14 30.61 7.60 8.33
N GLU A 15 30.24 8.64 9.09
CA GLU A 15 28.91 9.24 9.00
C GLU A 15 28.70 9.86 7.61
N VAL A 16 27.53 9.57 7.01
CA VAL A 16 27.12 10.13 5.70
C VAL A 16 26.26 11.35 5.97
N GLY A 17 26.71 12.51 5.53
CA GLY A 17 26.01 13.77 5.68
C GLY A 17 24.66 13.79 4.97
N ARG A 18 23.70 14.54 5.53
CA ARG A 18 22.43 14.82 4.88
C ARG A 18 22.55 16.01 3.95
N THR A 19 21.85 15.94 2.82
CA THR A 19 21.75 17.06 1.88
C THR A 19 20.29 17.36 1.57
N ASN A 20 20.01 18.50 0.98
CA ASN A 20 18.64 18.93 0.70
C ASN A 20 18.28 18.76 -0.77
N PHE A 21 17.00 18.61 -1.04
CA PHE A 21 16.43 18.84 -2.36
C PHE A 21 16.32 20.34 -2.61
N ASN A 22 16.66 20.80 -3.79
CA ASN A 22 16.57 22.22 -4.14
C ASN A 22 15.11 22.65 -4.37
N LEU A 23 14.34 21.82 -5.07
CA LEU A 23 12.95 22.10 -5.44
C LEU A 23 12.03 20.91 -5.11
N GLU A 24 10.73 21.17 -4.91
CA GLU A 24 9.71 20.12 -4.85
C GLU A 24 9.70 19.27 -6.14
N LYS A 25 9.95 19.91 -7.26
CA LYS A 25 10.06 19.28 -8.58
C LYS A 25 11.17 18.23 -8.66
N ASP A 26 12.25 18.39 -7.88
CA ASP A 26 13.34 17.41 -7.84
C ASP A 26 12.85 16.13 -7.16
N ILE A 27 12.08 16.26 -6.05
CA ILE A 27 11.48 15.14 -5.35
C ILE A 27 10.46 14.45 -6.27
N GLN A 28 9.56 15.23 -6.88
CA GLN A 28 8.55 14.72 -7.81
C GLN A 28 9.19 13.92 -8.94
N SER A 29 10.16 14.50 -9.63
CA SER A 29 10.83 13.86 -10.78
C SER A 29 11.53 12.56 -10.39
N LEU A 30 12.15 12.53 -9.21
CA LEU A 30 12.81 11.32 -8.67
C LEU A 30 11.80 10.22 -8.39
N ILE A 31 10.71 10.55 -7.69
CA ILE A 31 9.68 9.57 -7.31
C ILE A 31 8.90 9.08 -8.52
N GLU A 32 8.50 9.95 -9.45
CA GLU A 32 7.77 9.56 -10.67
C GLU A 32 8.54 8.54 -11.51
N LYS A 33 9.85 8.72 -11.67
CA LYS A 33 10.73 7.79 -12.40
C LYS A 33 10.87 6.44 -11.70
N ASN A 34 10.65 6.39 -10.39
CA ASN A 34 10.87 5.20 -9.55
C ASN A 34 9.61 4.73 -8.85
N LEU A 35 8.42 5.18 -9.30
CA LEU A 35 7.14 4.97 -8.62
C LEU A 35 6.82 3.48 -8.40
N LYS A 36 7.19 2.64 -9.37
CA LYS A 36 7.02 1.19 -9.26
C LYS A 36 7.93 0.58 -8.20
N ALA A 37 9.19 1.02 -8.14
CA ALA A 37 10.16 0.52 -7.17
C ALA A 37 9.83 0.97 -5.74
N VAL A 38 9.40 2.24 -5.58
CA VAL A 38 9.17 2.85 -4.27
C VAL A 38 7.83 2.44 -3.66
N PHE A 39 6.74 2.52 -4.44
CA PHE A 39 5.36 2.34 -3.92
C PHE A 39 4.58 1.20 -4.58
N ASN A 40 5.21 0.45 -5.50
CA ASN A 40 4.55 -0.54 -6.34
C ASN A 40 3.34 0.02 -7.11
N LEU A 41 3.43 1.29 -7.54
CA LEU A 41 2.39 1.98 -8.30
C LEU A 41 2.80 2.13 -9.77
N GLU A 42 1.82 2.06 -10.65
CA GLU A 42 1.99 2.47 -12.04
C GLU A 42 1.83 3.98 -12.16
N PHE A 43 2.73 4.62 -12.89
CA PHE A 43 2.65 6.04 -13.18
C PHE A 43 1.57 6.30 -14.25
N ILE A 44 0.59 7.14 -13.94
CA ILE A 44 -0.50 7.50 -14.84
C ILE A 44 -0.32 8.90 -15.42
N ALA A 45 -0.09 9.89 -14.56
CA ALA A 45 0.06 11.28 -15.00
C ALA A 45 0.87 12.12 -14.03
N THR A 46 1.57 13.12 -14.58
CA THR A 46 2.12 14.26 -13.86
C THR A 46 1.22 15.48 -14.05
N GLU A 47 1.12 16.33 -13.04
CA GLU A 47 0.40 17.62 -13.08
C GLU A 47 -1.02 17.50 -13.68
N PHE A 48 -1.79 16.54 -13.18
CA PHE A 48 -3.11 16.23 -13.69
C PHE A 48 -4.16 17.19 -13.14
N TRP A 49 -4.82 17.93 -14.05
CA TRP A 49 -5.85 18.90 -13.70
C TRP A 49 -7.22 18.25 -13.54
N VAL A 50 -7.87 18.52 -12.42
CA VAL A 50 -9.23 18.08 -12.11
C VAL A 50 -10.08 19.28 -11.66
N LYS A 51 -11.41 19.18 -11.85
CA LYS A 51 -12.36 20.20 -11.41
C LYS A 51 -13.11 19.72 -10.17
N LEU A 52 -13.39 20.62 -9.24
CA LEU A 52 -14.32 20.42 -8.15
C LEU A 52 -15.22 21.65 -8.03
N GLY A 53 -16.46 21.56 -8.52
CA GLY A 53 -17.32 22.72 -8.69
C GLY A 53 -16.74 23.73 -9.70
N ALA A 54 -16.58 24.97 -9.29
CA ALA A 54 -15.97 26.03 -10.09
C ALA A 54 -14.44 26.07 -10.04
N GLU A 55 -13.83 25.36 -9.09
CA GLU A 55 -12.38 25.37 -8.86
C GLU A 55 -11.65 24.31 -9.67
N LYS A 56 -10.39 24.59 -10.00
CA LYS A 56 -9.49 23.65 -10.64
C LYS A 56 -8.34 23.35 -9.72
N PHE A 57 -8.03 22.07 -9.56
CA PHE A 57 -6.92 21.59 -8.76
C PHE A 57 -5.93 20.84 -9.66
N ARG A 58 -4.67 20.96 -9.35
CA ARG A 58 -3.59 20.27 -10.04
C ARG A 58 -3.01 19.21 -9.09
N ILE A 59 -3.17 17.97 -9.44
CA ILE A 59 -2.56 16.82 -8.76
C ILE A 59 -1.13 16.68 -9.27
N ASP A 60 -0.13 16.68 -8.39
CA ASP A 60 1.27 16.59 -8.78
C ASP A 60 1.58 15.27 -9.49
N THR A 61 1.23 14.14 -8.89
CA THR A 61 1.40 12.82 -9.50
C THR A 61 0.19 11.95 -9.27
N LEU A 62 -0.32 11.35 -10.35
CA LEU A 62 -1.36 10.34 -10.31
C LEU A 62 -0.73 8.96 -10.55
N GLY A 63 -0.86 8.07 -9.57
CA GLY A 63 -0.48 6.68 -9.65
C GLY A 63 -1.68 5.74 -9.64
N TYR A 64 -1.46 4.48 -10.03
CA TYR A 64 -2.44 3.42 -9.97
C TYR A 64 -1.87 2.18 -9.29
N ASN A 65 -2.61 1.62 -8.36
CA ASN A 65 -2.27 0.39 -7.69
C ASN A 65 -3.02 -0.79 -8.33
N GLN A 66 -2.29 -1.67 -9.00
CA GLN A 66 -2.85 -2.85 -9.68
C GLN A 66 -3.47 -3.86 -8.71
N GLU A 67 -2.90 -3.98 -7.51
CA GLU A 67 -3.37 -4.93 -6.49
C GLU A 67 -4.74 -4.53 -5.95
N THR A 68 -4.91 -3.25 -5.62
CA THR A 68 -6.16 -2.70 -5.07
C THR A 68 -7.10 -2.16 -6.13
N LYS A 69 -6.67 -2.11 -7.39
CA LYS A 69 -7.41 -1.51 -8.52
C LYS A 69 -7.84 -0.07 -8.25
N SER A 70 -7.01 0.70 -7.56
CA SER A 70 -7.35 2.03 -7.08
C SER A 70 -6.36 3.08 -7.51
N PHE A 71 -6.81 4.33 -7.59
CA PHE A 71 -5.95 5.47 -7.82
C PHE A 71 -5.27 5.92 -6.53
N VAL A 72 -4.04 6.38 -6.67
CA VAL A 72 -3.25 6.97 -5.60
C VAL A 72 -2.77 8.34 -6.06
N ILE A 73 -3.12 9.35 -5.30
CA ILE A 73 -2.66 10.73 -5.52
C ILE A 73 -1.40 10.93 -4.71
N ILE A 74 -0.37 11.53 -5.30
CA ILE A 74 0.87 11.85 -4.60
C ILE A 74 1.13 13.33 -4.73
N GLU A 75 1.35 13.96 -3.60
CA GLU A 75 1.63 15.38 -3.44
C GLU A 75 2.99 15.59 -2.79
N TYR A 76 3.77 16.53 -3.32
CA TYR A 76 5.11 16.83 -2.81
C TYR A 76 5.12 18.16 -2.08
N LYS A 77 5.81 18.21 -0.95
CA LYS A 77 6.00 19.43 -0.17
C LYS A 77 7.46 19.58 0.20
N LYS A 78 8.00 20.79 0.01
CA LYS A 78 9.37 21.11 0.44
C LYS A 78 9.38 21.77 1.82
N VAL A 79 8.34 22.49 2.15
CA VAL A 79 8.23 23.32 3.37
C VAL A 79 7.03 22.84 4.21
N LYS A 80 7.06 23.14 5.51
CA LYS A 80 5.93 22.90 6.42
C LYS A 80 4.70 23.69 5.97
N ASP A 81 3.77 23.00 5.32
CA ASP A 81 2.45 23.54 4.98
C ASP A 81 1.43 22.91 5.94
N TYR A 82 0.62 23.73 6.60
CA TYR A 82 -0.34 23.27 7.62
C TYR A 82 -1.57 22.57 7.04
N SER A 83 -1.76 22.57 5.72
CA SER A 83 -3.00 22.20 5.06
C SER A 83 -3.05 20.79 4.44
N VAL A 84 -2.15 19.84 4.81
CA VAL A 84 -2.10 18.50 4.17
C VAL A 84 -3.42 17.75 4.27
N VAL A 85 -4.15 17.86 5.38
CA VAL A 85 -5.43 17.16 5.58
C VAL A 85 -6.52 17.75 4.70
N ASP A 86 -6.67 19.08 4.70
CA ASP A 86 -7.68 19.77 3.88
C ASP A 86 -7.41 19.53 2.39
N GLN A 87 -6.15 19.58 1.98
CA GLN A 87 -5.73 19.30 0.62
C GLN A 87 -6.02 17.82 0.25
N GLY A 88 -5.73 16.89 1.15
CA GLY A 88 -6.00 15.46 0.96
C GLY A 88 -7.49 15.19 0.75
N TYR A 89 -8.36 15.74 1.58
CA TYR A 89 -9.81 15.60 1.41
C TYR A 89 -10.31 16.27 0.14
N THR A 90 -9.75 17.40 -0.24
CA THR A 90 -10.08 18.10 -1.50
C THR A 90 -9.74 17.24 -2.71
N TYR A 91 -8.55 16.61 -2.73
CA TYR A 91 -8.14 15.72 -3.81
C TYR A 91 -8.99 14.45 -3.90
N LEU A 92 -9.32 13.83 -2.77
CA LEU A 92 -10.21 12.67 -2.75
C LEU A 92 -11.64 13.05 -3.20
N SER A 93 -12.13 14.23 -2.79
CA SER A 93 -13.40 14.76 -3.28
C SER A 93 -13.39 14.98 -4.79
N ALA A 94 -12.31 15.56 -5.32
CA ALA A 94 -12.15 15.75 -6.75
C ALA A 94 -12.10 14.41 -7.49
N LEU A 95 -11.40 13.40 -6.95
CA LEU A 95 -11.34 12.05 -7.50
C LEU A 95 -12.73 11.40 -7.56
N ILE A 96 -13.47 11.40 -6.45
CA ILE A 96 -14.79 10.74 -6.36
C ILE A 96 -15.83 11.43 -7.25
N ASN A 97 -15.77 12.76 -7.38
CA ASN A 97 -16.72 13.51 -8.21
C ASN A 97 -16.38 13.48 -9.71
N ASN A 98 -15.15 13.13 -10.10
CA ASN A 98 -14.71 13.12 -11.49
C ASN A 98 -14.18 11.75 -11.94
N LYS A 99 -14.72 10.66 -11.43
CA LYS A 99 -14.29 9.27 -11.71
C LYS A 99 -14.01 9.03 -13.20
N SER A 100 -14.87 9.57 -14.08
CA SER A 100 -14.74 9.42 -15.54
C SER A 100 -13.43 10.01 -16.08
N ASP A 101 -12.98 11.17 -15.57
CA ASP A 101 -11.76 11.82 -16.03
C ASP A 101 -10.52 10.98 -15.66
N PHE A 102 -10.55 10.35 -14.48
CA PHE A 102 -9.48 9.45 -14.03
C PHE A 102 -9.44 8.17 -14.88
N VAL A 103 -10.61 7.59 -15.20
CA VAL A 103 -10.70 6.42 -16.09
C VAL A 103 -10.20 6.75 -17.49
N LEU A 104 -10.62 7.88 -18.07
CA LEU A 104 -10.14 8.33 -19.36
C LEU A 104 -8.63 8.52 -19.39
N LYS A 105 -8.07 9.12 -18.31
CA LYS A 105 -6.63 9.30 -18.19
C LYS A 105 -5.88 7.97 -18.08
N TYR A 106 -6.40 7.03 -17.29
CA TYR A 106 -5.87 5.67 -17.17
C TYR A 106 -5.88 4.95 -18.52
N ASN A 107 -7.03 4.91 -19.18
CA ASN A 107 -7.20 4.23 -20.49
C ASN A 107 -6.27 4.81 -21.56
N SER A 108 -6.14 6.14 -21.61
CA SER A 108 -5.21 6.84 -22.51
C SER A 108 -3.76 6.46 -22.25
N LYS A 109 -3.36 6.34 -20.98
CA LYS A 109 -1.99 6.01 -20.57
C LYS A 109 -1.65 4.55 -20.85
N THR A 110 -2.55 3.64 -20.48
CA THR A 110 -2.33 2.18 -20.55
C THR A 110 -2.70 1.57 -21.90
N ARG A 111 -3.40 2.36 -22.76
CA ARG A 111 -3.97 1.89 -24.03
C ARG A 111 -4.95 0.71 -23.84
N THR A 112 -5.69 0.74 -22.73
CA THR A 112 -6.73 -0.24 -22.40
C THR A 112 -8.10 0.43 -22.42
N ILE A 113 -9.15 -0.39 -22.40
CA ILE A 113 -10.54 0.07 -22.24
C ILE A 113 -11.04 -0.52 -20.94
N GLN A 114 -11.13 0.30 -19.90
CA GLN A 114 -11.66 -0.05 -18.59
C GLN A 114 -12.86 0.85 -18.29
N ASP A 115 -13.86 0.30 -17.60
CA ASP A 115 -15.04 1.02 -17.13
C ASP A 115 -14.90 1.44 -15.67
N LEU A 116 -15.78 2.34 -15.21
CA LEU A 116 -15.85 2.81 -13.81
C LEU A 116 -15.90 1.67 -12.79
N LYS A 117 -16.57 0.58 -13.11
CA LYS A 117 -16.75 -0.62 -12.25
C LYS A 117 -15.49 -1.48 -12.11
N ASP A 118 -14.50 -1.28 -12.97
CA ASP A 118 -13.25 -2.05 -12.95
C ASP A 118 -12.26 -1.51 -11.90
N PHE A 119 -12.59 -0.36 -11.30
CA PHE A 119 -11.78 0.32 -10.28
C PHE A 119 -12.42 0.21 -8.89
N ASP A 120 -11.62 -0.06 -7.88
CA ASP A 120 -12.04 0.03 -6.47
C ASP A 120 -11.77 1.44 -5.93
N TRP A 121 -12.72 2.32 -6.08
CA TRP A 121 -12.63 3.72 -5.62
C TRP A 121 -12.47 3.82 -4.11
N SER A 122 -12.96 2.83 -3.36
CA SER A 122 -12.91 2.81 -1.90
C SER A 122 -11.50 2.65 -1.34
N GLN A 123 -10.55 2.16 -2.14
CA GLN A 123 -9.15 1.99 -1.76
C GLN A 123 -8.24 3.14 -2.23
N SER A 124 -8.85 4.21 -2.76
CA SER A 124 -8.09 5.40 -3.17
C SER A 124 -7.55 6.14 -1.95
N ARG A 125 -6.34 6.69 -2.07
CA ARG A 125 -5.66 7.41 -0.99
C ARG A 125 -4.76 8.50 -1.51
N VAL A 126 -4.27 9.33 -0.59
CA VAL A 126 -3.28 10.39 -0.89
C VAL A 126 -2.00 10.11 -0.13
N ILE A 127 -0.88 10.19 -0.83
CA ILE A 127 0.48 10.13 -0.26
C ILE A 127 1.08 11.53 -0.29
N PHE A 128 1.48 12.03 0.87
CA PHE A 128 2.26 13.25 0.98
C PHE A 128 3.73 12.91 1.18
N ILE A 129 4.60 13.49 0.37
CA ILE A 129 6.05 13.29 0.45
C ILE A 129 6.74 14.61 0.76
N SER A 130 7.50 14.66 1.85
CA SER A 130 8.20 15.86 2.30
C SER A 130 9.51 15.52 3.00
N PRO A 131 10.54 16.40 2.94
CA PRO A 131 11.72 16.24 3.79
C PRO A 131 11.42 16.34 5.29
N THR A 132 10.32 16.99 5.67
CA THR A 132 9.92 17.13 7.08
C THR A 132 8.43 17.35 7.22
N PHE A 133 7.85 16.80 8.28
CA PHE A 133 6.49 17.08 8.71
C PHE A 133 6.50 17.66 10.12
N SER A 134 5.63 18.65 10.36
CA SER A 134 5.41 19.19 11.69
C SER A 134 4.65 18.20 12.58
N SER A 135 4.75 18.37 13.91
CA SER A 135 3.95 17.58 14.85
C SER A 135 2.44 17.73 14.60
N TYR A 136 2.00 18.91 14.19
CA TYR A 136 0.60 19.15 13.81
C TYR A 136 0.16 18.27 12.62
N GLN A 137 0.95 18.23 11.55
CA GLN A 137 0.67 17.36 10.39
C GLN A 137 0.64 15.89 10.76
N LYS A 138 1.61 15.44 11.56
CA LYS A 138 1.67 14.04 12.04
C LYS A 138 0.45 13.70 12.90
N ASN A 139 0.07 14.60 13.82
CA ASN A 139 -1.09 14.40 14.68
C ASN A 139 -2.41 14.43 13.90
N SER A 140 -2.52 15.25 12.86
CA SER A 140 -3.75 15.37 12.06
C SER A 140 -4.06 14.13 11.20
N VAL A 141 -3.08 13.28 10.94
CA VAL A 141 -3.27 11.98 10.25
C VAL A 141 -3.15 10.79 11.20
N ASN A 142 -3.04 11.04 12.50
CA ASN A 142 -2.84 9.99 13.51
C ASN A 142 -4.17 9.32 13.92
N PHE A 143 -4.98 8.96 12.94
CA PHE A 143 -6.22 8.20 13.08
C PHE A 143 -6.16 6.97 12.17
N ARG A 144 -6.72 5.85 12.62
CA ARG A 144 -6.65 4.56 11.92
C ARG A 144 -7.39 4.56 10.56
N ASP A 145 -8.35 5.45 10.36
CA ASP A 145 -9.28 5.48 9.22
C ASP A 145 -9.09 6.69 8.30
N VAL A 146 -7.96 7.37 8.39
CA VAL A 146 -7.61 8.47 7.49
C VAL A 146 -6.90 7.92 6.24
N PRO A 147 -7.41 8.20 5.03
CA PRO A 147 -6.83 7.70 3.77
C PRO A 147 -5.62 8.51 3.30
N PHE A 148 -4.76 8.93 4.23
CA PHE A 148 -3.56 9.73 3.98
C PHE A 148 -2.34 9.05 4.54
N GLU A 149 -1.25 9.05 3.76
CA GLU A 149 0.06 8.58 4.17
C GLU A 149 1.04 9.76 4.15
N LEU A 150 1.84 9.90 5.20
CA LEU A 150 2.94 10.86 5.25
C LEU A 150 4.26 10.10 5.11
N TRP A 151 5.04 10.43 4.09
CA TRP A 151 6.33 9.84 3.82
C TRP A 151 7.42 10.88 3.90
N GLN A 152 8.32 10.74 4.86
CA GLN A 152 9.47 11.61 4.99
C GLN A 152 10.59 11.13 4.08
N ILE A 153 11.06 12.01 3.18
CA ILE A 153 12.16 11.72 2.25
C ILE A 153 13.43 12.45 2.72
N GLN A 154 14.55 11.74 2.74
CA GLN A 154 15.85 12.35 3.06
C GLN A 154 16.88 11.94 2.01
N LYS A 155 17.64 12.92 1.53
CA LYS A 155 18.78 12.73 0.62
C LYS A 155 20.09 12.78 1.40
N TYR A 156 21.07 11.96 0.99
CA TYR A 156 22.40 11.89 1.56
C TYR A 156 23.46 12.26 0.54
N GLU A 157 24.63 12.73 1.03
CA GLU A 157 25.73 13.23 0.19
C GLU A 157 26.31 12.17 -0.76
N ASP A 158 26.23 10.89 -0.37
CA ASP A 158 26.72 9.76 -1.16
C ASP A 158 25.69 9.21 -2.17
N GLY A 159 24.57 9.92 -2.33
CA GLY A 159 23.51 9.58 -3.28
C GLY A 159 22.41 8.66 -2.73
N HIS A 160 22.51 8.20 -1.48
CA HIS A 160 21.43 7.45 -0.86
C HIS A 160 20.18 8.31 -0.64
N ILE A 161 19.02 7.66 -0.69
CA ILE A 161 17.72 8.23 -0.36
C ILE A 161 17.08 7.31 0.69
N SER A 162 16.58 7.89 1.79
CA SER A 162 15.69 7.18 2.69
C SER A 162 14.26 7.70 2.54
N LEU A 163 13.31 6.79 2.66
CA LEU A 163 11.88 7.06 2.75
C LEU A 163 11.34 6.40 4.00
N GLU A 164 10.72 7.17 4.86
CA GLU A 164 10.18 6.71 6.14
C GLU A 164 8.70 7.09 6.22
N GLN A 165 7.83 6.10 6.38
CA GLN A 165 6.40 6.35 6.58
C GLN A 165 6.13 6.72 8.04
N HIS A 166 5.37 7.77 8.26
CA HIS A 166 4.79 8.05 9.55
C HIS A 166 3.57 7.14 9.77
N ILE A 167 3.71 6.17 10.67
CA ILE A 167 2.64 5.24 11.03
C ILE A 167 1.80 5.88 12.15
N ALA A 168 0.47 5.92 11.96
CA ALA A 168 -0.44 6.34 13.00
C ALA A 168 -0.36 5.39 14.21
N ASN A 169 -0.20 5.96 15.40
CA ASN A 169 -0.11 5.19 16.66
C ASN A 169 -1.43 5.18 17.43
N SER A 170 -2.50 5.72 16.87
CA SER A 170 -3.81 5.84 17.50
C SER A 170 -4.80 4.82 16.95
N ASP A 171 -5.42 4.06 17.85
CA ASP A 171 -6.57 3.20 17.52
C ASP A 171 -7.89 3.99 17.37
N GLN A 172 -7.84 5.30 17.58
CA GLN A 172 -9.01 6.16 17.47
C GLN A 172 -9.43 6.33 16.02
N SER A 173 -10.75 6.27 15.79
CA SER A 173 -11.38 6.60 14.52
C SER A 173 -11.77 8.07 14.47
N ILE A 174 -11.61 8.68 13.31
CA ILE A 174 -12.13 10.04 13.05
C ILE A 174 -13.67 10.10 13.12
N ASP A 175 -14.35 8.95 13.07
CA ASP A 175 -15.80 8.85 13.18
C ASP A 175 -16.36 9.33 14.54
N GLY A 176 -15.51 9.38 15.58
CA GLY A 176 -15.86 9.95 16.88
C GLY A 176 -16.05 11.47 16.87
N PHE A 177 -15.52 12.16 15.87
CA PHE A 177 -15.66 13.61 15.72
C PHE A 177 -16.86 13.93 14.82
N LYS A 178 -17.99 14.30 15.43
CA LYS A 178 -19.15 14.86 14.71
C LYS A 178 -18.77 16.22 14.15
N GLN A 179 -18.27 16.25 12.94
CA GLN A 179 -18.16 17.49 12.17
C GLN A 179 -19.37 17.58 11.23
N ASP A 180 -20.08 18.70 11.26
CA ASP A 180 -21.16 19.05 10.31
C ASP A 180 -20.63 19.26 8.87
N ASN A 181 -19.51 18.68 8.53
CA ASN A 181 -18.81 18.87 7.26
C ASN A 181 -19.31 17.83 6.23
N LYS A 182 -20.37 18.19 5.51
CA LYS A 182 -21.01 17.35 4.48
C LYS A 182 -20.05 16.71 3.45
N PRO A 183 -18.98 17.37 2.96
CA PRO A 183 -18.03 16.76 2.02
C PRO A 183 -17.26 15.58 2.64
N ILE A 184 -16.81 15.71 3.88
CA ILE A 184 -16.06 14.66 4.59
C ILE A 184 -16.95 13.44 4.85
N ASN A 185 -18.20 13.67 5.26
CA ASN A 185 -19.15 12.57 5.52
C ASN A 185 -19.51 11.79 4.24
N ARG A 186 -19.57 12.46 3.09
CA ARG A 186 -19.79 11.79 1.80
C ARG A 186 -18.60 10.92 1.39
N LEU A 187 -17.37 11.43 1.58
CA LEU A 187 -16.14 10.69 1.28
C LEU A 187 -16.00 9.43 2.14
N LYS A 188 -16.36 9.50 3.42
CA LYS A 188 -16.34 8.34 4.33
C LYS A 188 -17.24 7.18 3.85
N GLY A 189 -18.32 7.46 3.14
CA GLY A 189 -19.16 6.43 2.54
C GLY A 189 -18.57 5.78 1.28
N GLU A 190 -17.66 6.46 0.60
CA GLU A 190 -17.07 6.00 -0.66
C GLU A 190 -15.63 5.51 -0.51
N ILE A 191 -14.86 6.02 0.45
CA ILE A 191 -13.49 5.61 0.74
C ILE A 191 -13.46 4.89 2.08
N LEU A 192 -12.93 3.67 2.07
CA LEU A 192 -12.88 2.79 3.23
C LEU A 192 -11.42 2.50 3.59
N VAL A 193 -11.01 2.96 4.76
CA VAL A 193 -9.75 2.52 5.37
C VAL A 193 -10.08 1.36 6.30
N THR A 194 -9.49 0.21 6.03
CA THR A 194 -9.70 -1.01 6.81
C THR A 194 -8.50 -1.23 7.71
N SER A 195 -8.74 -1.43 8.99
CA SER A 195 -7.72 -1.81 9.96
C SER A 195 -7.61 -3.33 10.09
N GLU A 196 -6.53 -3.81 10.70
CA GLU A 196 -6.40 -5.23 11.08
C GLU A 196 -7.56 -5.65 12.00
N THR A 197 -7.93 -4.81 12.96
CA THR A 197 -9.04 -5.05 13.89
C THR A 197 -10.38 -5.25 13.15
N ASP A 198 -10.63 -4.48 12.09
CA ASP A 198 -11.85 -4.62 11.30
C ASP A 198 -11.93 -5.99 10.62
N LEU A 199 -10.80 -6.48 10.10
CA LEU A 199 -10.71 -7.77 9.41
C LEU A 199 -10.83 -8.94 10.40
N THR A 200 -10.28 -8.81 11.60
CA THR A 200 -10.20 -9.89 12.60
C THR A 200 -11.44 -9.98 13.48
N SER A 201 -12.27 -8.93 13.56
CA SER A 201 -13.38 -8.75 14.50
C SER A 201 -14.41 -9.88 14.55
N LYS A 202 -14.55 -10.65 13.47
CA LYS A 202 -15.52 -11.76 13.34
C LYS A 202 -14.88 -13.15 13.42
N THR A 203 -13.57 -13.20 13.67
CA THR A 203 -12.78 -14.42 13.66
C THR A 203 -12.73 -15.01 15.06
N THR A 204 -12.83 -16.34 15.19
CA THR A 204 -12.74 -17.05 16.49
C THR A 204 -11.35 -16.90 17.11
N GLU A 205 -11.30 -16.99 18.44
CA GLU A 205 -10.08 -16.91 19.24
C GLU A 205 -8.98 -17.86 18.75
N SER A 206 -9.32 -19.12 18.48
CA SER A 206 -8.36 -20.12 17.99
C SER A 206 -7.69 -19.73 16.66
N ALA A 207 -8.45 -19.13 15.74
CA ALA A 207 -7.87 -18.65 14.47
C ALA A 207 -7.10 -17.33 14.65
N LEU A 208 -7.48 -16.50 15.63
CA LEU A 208 -6.73 -15.29 15.99
C LEU A 208 -5.38 -15.63 16.64
N GLU A 209 -5.34 -16.61 17.53
CA GLU A 209 -4.07 -17.09 18.09
C GLU A 209 -3.13 -17.59 16.99
N ALA A 210 -3.65 -18.34 16.02
CA ALA A 210 -2.86 -18.78 14.87
C ALA A 210 -2.36 -17.59 14.02
N TRP A 211 -3.18 -16.55 13.87
CA TRP A 211 -2.79 -15.31 13.19
C TRP A 211 -1.64 -14.59 13.92
N GLU A 212 -1.77 -14.41 15.23
CA GLU A 212 -0.73 -13.72 16.01
C GLU A 212 0.61 -14.47 15.99
N LEU A 213 0.59 -15.80 15.99
CA LEU A 213 1.81 -16.61 15.85
C LEU A 213 2.45 -16.48 14.47
N LEU A 214 1.66 -16.46 13.39
CA LEU A 214 2.17 -16.22 12.04
C LEU A 214 2.73 -14.80 11.91
N LYS A 215 1.98 -13.82 12.40
CA LYS A 215 2.34 -12.41 12.35
C LYS A 215 3.65 -12.14 13.09
N SER A 216 3.77 -12.59 14.33
CA SER A 216 4.99 -12.41 15.12
C SER A 216 6.19 -13.05 14.45
N HIS A 217 6.05 -14.30 13.98
CA HIS A 217 7.12 -15.02 13.30
C HIS A 217 7.66 -14.27 12.07
N TYR A 218 6.79 -13.79 11.19
CA TYR A 218 7.25 -13.10 9.98
C TYR A 218 7.75 -11.68 10.24
N LEU A 219 7.21 -10.98 11.23
CA LEU A 219 7.66 -9.62 11.58
C LEU A 219 8.97 -9.59 12.38
N GLU A 220 9.50 -10.73 12.84
CA GLU A 220 10.88 -10.82 13.34
C GLU A 220 11.91 -10.49 12.24
N ASN A 221 11.55 -10.72 10.98
CA ASN A 221 12.35 -10.30 9.84
C ASN A 221 12.01 -8.86 9.46
N ALA A 222 12.96 -7.95 9.68
CA ALA A 222 12.81 -6.50 9.41
C ALA A 222 12.50 -6.15 7.94
N ASP A 223 12.75 -7.08 7.01
CA ASP A 223 12.46 -6.88 5.58
C ASP A 223 11.01 -7.23 5.22
N ILE A 224 10.23 -7.77 6.17
CA ILE A 224 8.83 -8.16 5.95
C ILE A 224 7.90 -7.11 6.54
N GLU A 225 6.97 -6.65 5.71
CA GLU A 225 5.97 -5.67 6.06
C GLU A 225 4.55 -6.28 5.98
N LEU A 226 3.69 -5.85 6.91
CA LEU A 226 2.25 -6.09 6.81
C LEU A 226 1.59 -4.99 5.97
N ASN A 227 0.72 -5.41 5.07
CA ASN A 227 -0.03 -4.50 4.25
C ASN A 227 -1.52 -4.83 4.36
N VAL A 228 -2.24 -4.03 5.15
CA VAL A 228 -3.69 -4.19 5.36
C VAL A 228 -4.45 -3.67 4.14
N ARG A 229 -5.38 -4.47 3.65
CA ARG A 229 -6.26 -4.15 2.53
C ARG A 229 -7.72 -4.40 2.92
N LYS A 230 -8.65 -3.96 2.10
CA LYS A 230 -10.10 -4.06 2.35
C LYS A 230 -10.57 -5.45 2.82
N ASN A 231 -10.02 -6.53 2.27
CA ASN A 231 -10.51 -7.88 2.49
C ASN A 231 -9.44 -8.87 2.97
N TYR A 232 -8.19 -8.43 3.11
CA TYR A 232 -7.06 -9.29 3.49
C TYR A 232 -5.90 -8.48 4.05
N ILE A 233 -4.98 -9.17 4.69
CA ILE A 233 -3.65 -8.67 5.03
C ILE A 233 -2.63 -9.44 4.20
N SER A 234 -1.62 -8.76 3.65
CA SER A 234 -0.52 -9.42 2.96
C SER A 234 0.79 -9.23 3.70
N PHE A 235 1.60 -10.30 3.76
CA PHE A 235 3.01 -10.19 4.07
C PHE A 235 3.76 -9.86 2.79
N LYS A 236 4.63 -8.86 2.84
CA LYS A 236 5.45 -8.43 1.71
C LYS A 236 6.91 -8.34 2.12
N LYS A 237 7.80 -8.72 1.21
CA LYS A 237 9.23 -8.41 1.29
C LYS A 237 9.54 -7.45 0.16
N MET A 238 10.01 -6.25 0.49
CA MET A 238 10.08 -5.15 -0.46
C MET A 238 8.70 -4.93 -1.13
N ASN A 239 8.64 -4.99 -2.47
CA ASN A 239 7.39 -4.83 -3.24
C ASN A 239 6.74 -6.17 -3.66
N THR A 240 7.26 -7.31 -3.18
CA THR A 240 6.77 -8.64 -3.57
C THR A 240 5.89 -9.23 -2.49
N ALA A 241 4.65 -9.60 -2.84
CA ALA A 241 3.78 -10.31 -1.92
C ALA A 241 4.29 -11.75 -1.70
N ILE A 242 4.39 -12.13 -0.43
CA ILE A 242 4.69 -13.49 0.01
C ILE A 242 3.39 -14.28 0.02
N CYS A 243 2.41 -13.81 0.79
CA CYS A 243 1.09 -14.39 0.84
C CYS A 243 0.03 -13.35 1.21
N TYR A 244 -1.23 -13.72 0.96
CA TYR A 244 -2.43 -12.99 1.33
C TYR A 244 -3.19 -13.78 2.39
N VAL A 245 -3.62 -13.13 3.47
CA VAL A 245 -4.36 -13.74 4.58
C VAL A 245 -5.73 -13.08 4.66
N SER A 246 -6.79 -13.84 4.42
CA SER A 246 -8.18 -13.41 4.58
C SER A 246 -8.78 -14.09 5.81
N PHE A 247 -9.49 -13.31 6.61
CA PHE A 247 -10.08 -13.75 7.87
C PHE A 247 -11.50 -14.27 7.65
N GLN A 248 -11.72 -15.52 7.98
CA GLN A 248 -13.05 -16.14 8.01
C GLN A 248 -13.47 -16.40 9.46
N LYS A 249 -14.72 -16.71 9.69
CA LYS A 249 -15.23 -16.90 11.06
C LYS A 249 -14.38 -17.86 11.89
N THR A 250 -14.01 -19.02 11.35
CA THR A 250 -13.37 -20.11 12.08
C THR A 250 -11.96 -20.45 11.60
N LYS A 251 -11.44 -19.74 10.60
CA LYS A 251 -10.14 -20.04 10.00
C LYS A 251 -9.59 -18.85 9.22
N LEU A 252 -8.29 -18.84 9.05
CA LEU A 252 -7.60 -18.02 8.08
C LEU A 252 -7.59 -18.72 6.72
N LYS A 253 -7.89 -17.99 5.65
CA LYS A 253 -7.63 -18.43 4.28
C LYS A 253 -6.34 -17.80 3.83
N ILE A 254 -5.33 -18.61 3.55
CA ILE A 254 -4.01 -18.15 3.11
C ILE A 254 -3.81 -18.50 1.64
N GLU A 255 -3.29 -17.54 0.87
CA GLU A 255 -3.04 -17.66 -0.56
C GLU A 255 -1.60 -17.21 -0.85
N ILE A 256 -0.73 -18.14 -1.28
CA ILE A 256 0.65 -17.87 -1.67
C ILE A 256 0.69 -17.55 -3.15
N LEU A 257 1.18 -16.36 -3.52
CA LEU A 257 1.36 -15.96 -4.91
C LEU A 257 2.57 -16.69 -5.51
N ARG A 258 2.30 -17.64 -6.40
CA ARG A 258 3.33 -18.49 -7.03
C ARG A 258 3.90 -17.87 -8.29
N GLY A 259 3.12 -17.13 -9.05
CA GLY A 259 3.54 -16.51 -10.31
C GLY A 259 2.36 -16.03 -11.12
N TYR A 260 2.66 -15.75 -12.39
CA TYR A 260 1.72 -15.16 -13.32
C TYR A 260 1.64 -15.96 -14.63
N GLU A 261 0.49 -15.91 -15.28
CA GLU A 261 0.28 -16.38 -16.65
C GLU A 261 -0.21 -15.20 -17.50
N THR A 262 0.48 -14.91 -18.59
CA THR A 262 0.10 -13.85 -19.53
C THR A 262 -0.26 -14.44 -20.88
N ARG A 263 -1.09 -13.74 -21.67
CA ARG A 263 -1.45 -14.16 -23.04
C ARG A 263 -0.24 -14.33 -23.95
N ALA A 264 0.77 -13.46 -23.80
CA ALA A 264 1.97 -13.45 -24.63
C ALA A 264 2.98 -14.55 -24.25
N ASN A 265 3.06 -14.90 -22.97
CA ASN A 265 4.16 -15.71 -22.45
C ASN A 265 3.73 -17.02 -21.77
N GLY A 266 2.42 -17.29 -21.66
CA GLY A 266 1.93 -18.46 -20.92
C GLY A 266 2.37 -18.43 -19.43
N ARG A 267 2.46 -19.62 -18.83
CA ARG A 267 2.99 -19.78 -17.45
C ARG A 267 4.51 -19.78 -17.49
N ARG A 268 5.14 -18.75 -16.89
CA ARG A 268 6.60 -18.67 -16.73
C ARG A 268 6.97 -18.52 -15.27
N ASN A 269 8.00 -19.27 -14.87
CA ASN A 269 8.61 -19.18 -13.53
C ASN A 269 7.59 -19.27 -12.40
N VAL A 270 6.59 -20.14 -12.54
CA VAL A 270 5.62 -20.40 -11.47
C VAL A 270 6.29 -21.25 -10.41
N LEU A 271 6.39 -20.72 -9.19
CA LEU A 271 6.96 -21.43 -8.06
C LEU A 271 6.19 -22.72 -7.80
N LYS A 272 6.91 -23.84 -7.70
CA LYS A 272 6.35 -25.11 -7.25
C LYS A 272 6.41 -25.18 -5.73
N ILE A 273 5.25 -25.29 -5.10
CA ILE A 273 5.14 -25.46 -3.65
C ILE A 273 5.12 -26.98 -3.36
N SER A 274 6.06 -27.44 -2.54
CA SER A 274 6.03 -28.79 -1.97
C SER A 274 4.93 -28.84 -0.90
N ASP A 275 3.97 -29.73 -1.06
CA ASP A 275 2.82 -29.89 -0.17
C ASP A 275 2.57 -31.38 0.15
N PRO A 276 3.41 -31.97 1.02
CA PRO A 276 3.31 -33.39 1.38
C PRO A 276 1.95 -33.80 1.97
N GLU A 277 1.33 -32.90 2.73
CA GLU A 277 0.02 -33.14 3.37
C GLU A 277 -1.18 -32.86 2.44
N LYS A 278 -0.92 -32.42 1.21
CA LYS A 278 -1.95 -32.11 0.19
C LYS A 278 -3.04 -31.16 0.68
N LYS A 279 -2.67 -30.15 1.48
CA LYS A 279 -3.58 -29.12 2.02
C LYS A 279 -3.83 -27.98 1.06
N CYS A 280 -2.97 -27.80 0.04
CA CYS A 280 -3.09 -26.72 -0.93
C CYS A 280 -4.00 -27.06 -2.10
N THR A 281 -4.75 -26.08 -2.54
CA THR A 281 -5.44 -26.08 -3.83
C THR A 281 -4.87 -25.00 -4.73
N GLU A 282 -4.66 -25.29 -6.02
CA GLU A 282 -4.29 -24.27 -6.98
C GLU A 282 -5.50 -23.39 -7.30
N VAL A 283 -5.32 -22.09 -7.26
CA VAL A 283 -6.33 -21.09 -7.64
C VAL A 283 -5.73 -20.16 -8.69
N VAL A 284 -6.50 -19.89 -9.73
CA VAL A 284 -6.12 -18.95 -10.78
C VAL A 284 -7.13 -17.81 -10.77
N THR A 285 -6.64 -16.58 -10.54
CA THR A 285 -7.44 -15.37 -10.58
C THR A 285 -7.03 -14.53 -11.79
N THR A 286 -8.01 -13.97 -12.51
CA THR A 286 -7.74 -13.14 -13.67
C THR A 286 -7.85 -11.67 -13.27
N LYS A 287 -6.78 -10.91 -13.50
CA LYS A 287 -6.78 -9.45 -13.35
C LYS A 287 -7.55 -8.77 -14.47
N SER A 288 -7.96 -7.53 -14.26
CA SER A 288 -8.57 -6.68 -15.30
C SER A 288 -7.68 -6.51 -16.53
N SER A 289 -6.36 -6.58 -16.37
CA SER A 289 -5.37 -6.57 -17.46
C SER A 289 -5.38 -7.84 -18.32
N GLY A 290 -6.12 -8.89 -17.92
CA GLY A 290 -6.10 -10.20 -18.55
C GLY A 290 -4.92 -11.08 -18.11
N GLU A 291 -4.03 -10.59 -17.27
CA GLU A 291 -3.01 -11.39 -16.60
C GLU A 291 -3.66 -12.27 -15.53
N LYS A 292 -3.20 -13.51 -15.42
CA LYS A 292 -3.70 -14.44 -14.40
C LYS A 292 -2.67 -14.61 -13.29
N GLU A 293 -3.11 -14.51 -12.05
CA GLU A 293 -2.33 -14.89 -10.87
C GLU A 293 -2.54 -16.35 -10.56
N ILE A 294 -1.46 -17.06 -10.30
CA ILE A 294 -1.46 -18.46 -9.92
C ILE A 294 -1.11 -18.54 -8.44
N LEU A 295 -2.03 -19.05 -7.65
CA LEU A 295 -1.95 -19.07 -6.20
C LEU A 295 -2.05 -20.50 -5.66
N SER A 296 -1.38 -20.78 -4.54
CA SER A 296 -1.67 -21.94 -3.70
C SER A 296 -2.48 -21.49 -2.51
N ARG A 297 -3.68 -22.05 -2.36
CA ARG A 297 -4.64 -21.70 -1.28
C ARG A 297 -4.72 -22.85 -0.28
N PHE A 298 -4.67 -22.51 1.00
CA PHE A 298 -4.90 -23.43 2.11
C PHE A 298 -5.56 -22.71 3.29
N ALA A 299 -5.94 -23.46 4.32
CA ALA A 299 -6.62 -22.94 5.50
C ALA A 299 -5.84 -23.23 6.78
N VAL A 300 -5.91 -22.30 7.74
CA VAL A 300 -5.35 -22.40 9.09
C VAL A 300 -6.47 -22.14 10.09
N GLY A 301 -6.86 -23.12 10.86
CA GLY A 301 -7.97 -23.02 11.81
C GLY A 301 -7.51 -22.87 13.26
N SER A 302 -6.29 -23.25 13.57
CA SER A 302 -5.75 -23.25 14.92
C SER A 302 -4.22 -23.23 14.94
N ILE A 303 -3.65 -23.10 16.13
CA ILE A 303 -2.20 -23.18 16.39
C ILE A 303 -1.55 -24.45 15.78
N LYS A 304 -2.28 -25.58 15.76
CA LYS A 304 -1.77 -26.85 15.22
C LYS A 304 -1.42 -26.78 13.74
N ASP A 305 -2.04 -25.86 13.01
CA ASP A 305 -1.80 -25.71 11.57
C ASP A 305 -0.63 -24.74 11.26
N VAL A 306 -0.16 -23.97 12.27
CA VAL A 306 0.79 -22.85 12.08
C VAL A 306 2.13 -23.33 11.53
N GLU A 307 2.70 -24.40 12.07
CA GLU A 307 4.02 -24.90 11.63
C GLU A 307 3.98 -25.38 10.18
N TYR A 308 2.89 -26.03 9.78
CA TYR A 308 2.74 -26.41 8.38
C TYR A 308 2.47 -25.21 7.48
N ALA A 309 1.75 -24.21 7.96
CA ALA A 309 1.54 -22.95 7.23
C ALA A 309 2.87 -22.22 7.00
N LYS A 310 3.75 -22.15 8.01
CA LYS A 310 5.11 -21.61 7.87
C LYS A 310 5.91 -22.39 6.81
N PHE A 311 5.93 -23.72 6.90
CA PHE A 311 6.59 -24.57 5.90
C PHE A 311 6.14 -24.25 4.46
N LEU A 312 4.86 -24.01 4.24
CA LEU A 312 4.34 -23.66 2.92
C LEU A 312 4.73 -22.23 2.49
N ILE A 313 4.61 -21.25 3.39
CA ILE A 313 4.88 -19.83 3.11
C ILE A 313 6.38 -19.57 2.92
N ASP A 314 7.24 -20.22 3.69
CA ASP A 314 8.69 -20.06 3.65
C ASP A 314 9.29 -20.45 2.30
N GLN A 315 8.66 -21.39 1.59
CA GLN A 315 9.09 -21.73 0.22
C GLN A 315 8.98 -20.54 -0.73
N LYS A 316 7.98 -19.66 -0.51
CA LYS A 316 7.88 -18.41 -1.28
C LYS A 316 8.86 -17.36 -0.77
N LEU A 317 9.02 -17.22 0.54
CA LEU A 317 9.96 -16.28 1.15
C LEU A 317 11.40 -16.56 0.72
N ASN A 318 11.79 -17.84 0.64
CA ASN A 318 13.13 -18.25 0.21
C ASN A 318 13.37 -18.14 -1.30
N ALA A 319 12.30 -17.93 -2.09
CA ALA A 319 12.39 -17.80 -3.54
C ALA A 319 12.44 -16.35 -4.03
N ILE A 320 12.41 -15.34 -3.08
CA ILE A 320 12.39 -13.91 -3.41
C ILE A 320 13.53 -13.11 -2.76
#